data_a7a01ccb3a859878fce2f47c6fa72159
#
_entry.id   a7a01ccb3a859878fce2f47c6fa72159
#
_cell.length_a   1.000
_cell.length_b   1.000
_cell.length_c   1.000
_cell.angle_alpha   90.00
_cell.angle_beta   90.00
_cell.angle_gamma   90.00
#
_symmetry.space_group_name_H-M   'P 1'
#
loop_
_entity.id
_entity.type
_entity.pdbx_description
1 polymer ?
#
loop_
_entity_poly.entity_id
_entity_poly.type
_entity_poly.pdbx_seq_one_letter_code
_entity_poly.pdbx_strand_id
1 'polypeptide(L)' 'MQNTAKIKEHMEVLGSDGKHVGIVDHMDGGRGIKLAKNDPKANGEHHLIPVDWVDHVDEHVHLNKSCDFATSQWQTAA' A
#
# COMPACT_ATOMS: atom_id res chain seq x y z
N MET A 1 -9.77 -13.35 -1.45
CA MET A 1 -10.33 -12.37 -2.40
C MET A 1 -10.12 -10.97 -1.87
N GLN A 2 -9.62 -10.12 -2.72
CA GLN A 2 -9.35 -8.73 -2.35
C GLN A 2 -10.65 -7.95 -2.25
N ASN A 3 -10.71 -7.06 -1.28
CA ASN A 3 -11.86 -6.19 -1.10
C ASN A 3 -11.40 -4.73 -1.19
N THR A 4 -11.08 -4.32 -2.41
CA THR A 4 -10.52 -2.98 -2.64
C THR A 4 -11.51 -1.87 -2.36
N ALA A 5 -12.81 -2.19 -2.31
CA ALA A 5 -13.83 -1.18 -1.98
C ALA A 5 -13.70 -0.65 -0.57
N LYS A 6 -13.01 -1.37 0.32
CA LYS A 6 -12.77 -0.93 1.69
C LYS A 6 -11.52 -0.09 1.85
N ILE A 7 -10.70 0.02 0.81
CA ILE A 7 -9.47 0.82 0.87
C ILE A 7 -9.85 2.29 0.79
N LYS A 8 -9.39 3.06 1.77
CA LYS A 8 -9.72 4.48 1.88
C LYS A 8 -8.44 5.30 1.99
N GLU A 9 -8.53 6.56 1.63
CA GLU A 9 -7.45 7.53 1.81
C GLU A 9 -7.01 7.58 3.27
N HIS A 10 -5.71 7.74 3.48
CA HIS A 10 -5.07 7.83 4.79
C HIS A 10 -5.06 6.53 5.58
N MET A 11 -5.53 5.42 5.00
CA MET A 11 -5.49 4.12 5.65
C MET A 11 -4.05 3.60 5.66
N GLU A 12 -3.61 3.05 6.79
CA GLU A 12 -2.28 2.47 6.90
C GLU A 12 -2.18 1.16 6.14
N VAL A 13 -1.05 0.94 5.47
CA VAL A 13 -0.76 -0.31 4.76
C VAL A 13 0.29 -1.08 5.56
N LEU A 14 -0.01 -2.33 5.89
CA LEU A 14 0.87 -3.22 6.63
C LEU A 14 1.29 -4.40 5.76
N GLY A 15 2.54 -4.80 5.89
CA GLY A 15 3.01 -6.02 5.25
C GLY A 15 2.47 -7.27 5.93
N SER A 16 2.72 -8.44 5.33
CA SER A 16 2.29 -9.70 5.91
C SER A 16 2.94 -9.97 7.27
N ASP A 17 4.07 -9.31 7.54
CA ASP A 17 4.79 -9.39 8.81
C ASP A 17 4.28 -8.37 9.83
N GLY A 18 3.25 -7.61 9.51
CA GLY A 18 2.69 -6.60 10.38
C GLY A 18 3.45 -5.29 10.44
N LYS A 19 4.46 -5.13 9.61
CA LYS A 19 5.27 -3.90 9.60
C LYS A 19 4.65 -2.86 8.69
N HIS A 20 4.80 -1.60 9.07
CA HIS A 20 4.29 -0.46 8.32
C HIS A 20 4.96 -0.36 6.94
N VAL A 21 4.15 -0.35 5.89
CA VAL A 21 4.62 -0.17 4.51
C VAL A 21 4.41 1.26 4.04
N GLY A 22 3.23 1.82 4.31
CA GLY A 22 2.93 3.17 3.88
C GLY A 22 1.52 3.57 4.26
N ILE A 23 1.08 4.68 3.70
CA ILE A 23 -0.26 5.25 3.91
C ILE A 23 -0.90 5.40 2.53
N VAL A 24 -2.16 5.01 2.40
CA VAL A 24 -2.88 5.17 1.14
C VAL A 24 -3.08 6.65 0.83
N ASP A 25 -2.62 7.09 -0.34
CA ASP A 25 -2.96 8.41 -0.86
C ASP A 25 -4.30 8.34 -1.59
N HIS A 26 -4.38 7.47 -2.59
CA HIS A 26 -5.65 7.18 -3.26
C HIS A 26 -5.46 5.94 -4.14
N MET A 27 -6.58 5.45 -4.68
CA MET A 27 -6.53 4.33 -5.62
C MET A 27 -6.15 4.86 -7.00
N ASP A 28 -5.29 4.11 -7.70
CA ASP A 28 -4.85 4.46 -9.05
C ASP A 28 -5.56 3.54 -10.04
N GLY A 29 -6.71 3.99 -10.53
CA GLY A 29 -7.42 3.30 -11.59
C GLY A 29 -7.98 1.92 -11.25
N GLY A 30 -8.08 1.57 -9.98
CA GLY A 30 -8.62 0.29 -9.55
C GLY A 30 -7.65 -0.88 -9.62
N ARG A 31 -6.44 -0.67 -10.12
CA ARG A 31 -5.42 -1.72 -10.23
C ARG A 31 -4.29 -1.54 -9.24
N GLY A 32 -4.06 -0.31 -8.83
CA GLY A 32 -2.94 0.02 -7.97
C GLY A 32 -3.38 0.87 -6.80
N ILE A 33 -2.54 0.89 -5.80
CA ILE A 33 -2.72 1.76 -4.64
C ILE A 33 -1.55 2.72 -4.64
N LYS A 34 -1.87 4.02 -4.73
CA LYS A 34 -0.85 5.05 -4.66
C LYS A 34 -0.62 5.40 -3.19
N LEU A 35 0.62 5.30 -2.76
CA LEU A 35 1.00 5.57 -1.37
C LEU A 35 1.44 7.02 -1.22
N ALA A 36 1.18 7.59 -0.05
CA ALA A 36 1.49 8.98 0.22
C ALA A 36 3.00 9.20 0.33
N LYS A 37 3.45 10.35 -0.16
CA LYS A 37 4.88 10.69 -0.16
C LYS A 37 5.37 11.23 1.17
N ASN A 38 4.47 11.63 2.07
CA ASN A 38 4.84 12.18 3.36
C ASN A 38 5.10 11.13 4.42
N ASP A 39 5.03 9.86 4.06
CA ASP A 39 5.35 8.77 4.96
C ASP A 39 6.88 8.64 5.08
N PRO A 40 7.42 8.37 6.28
CA PRO A 40 8.87 8.21 6.43
C PRO A 40 9.48 7.14 5.52
N LYS A 41 8.73 6.09 5.20
CA LYS A 41 9.21 5.03 4.30
C LYS A 41 9.20 5.43 2.83
N ALA A 42 8.50 6.50 2.49
CA ALA A 42 8.31 6.90 1.10
C ALA A 42 9.49 7.68 0.53
N ASN A 43 10.39 8.18 1.35
CA ASN A 43 11.54 8.98 0.92
C ASN A 43 11.14 10.19 0.08
N GLY A 44 9.98 10.79 0.39
CA GLY A 44 9.52 11.97 -0.33
C GLY A 44 8.90 11.69 -1.69
N GLU A 45 8.64 10.43 -2.02
CA GLU A 45 8.09 10.05 -3.31
C GLU A 45 6.82 9.23 -3.13
N HIS A 46 5.88 9.39 -4.08
CA HIS A 46 4.74 8.50 -4.15
C HIS A 46 5.18 7.15 -4.70
N HIS A 47 4.61 6.08 -4.17
CA HIS A 47 4.88 4.73 -4.66
C HIS A 47 3.56 4.07 -5.01
N LEU A 48 3.63 3.12 -5.95
CA LEU A 48 2.47 2.33 -6.37
C LEU A 48 2.70 0.88 -5.99
N ILE A 49 1.67 0.26 -5.44
CA ILE A 49 1.66 -1.19 -5.22
C ILE A 49 0.42 -1.76 -5.90
N PRO A 50 0.53 -2.98 -6.47
CA PRO A 50 -0.63 -3.57 -7.12
C PRO A 50 -1.66 -4.04 -6.10
N VAL A 51 -2.95 -3.95 -6.48
CA VAL A 51 -4.02 -4.45 -5.61
C VAL A 51 -3.90 -5.95 -5.39
N ASP A 52 -3.22 -6.67 -6.28
CA ASP A 52 -3.00 -8.11 -6.12
C ASP A 52 -2.20 -8.46 -4.88
N TRP A 53 -1.47 -7.50 -4.32
CA TRP A 53 -0.73 -7.71 -3.08
C TRP A 53 -1.62 -7.63 -1.84
N VAL A 54 -2.88 -7.21 -1.98
CA VAL A 54 -3.79 -7.06 -0.84
C VAL A 54 -4.32 -8.42 -0.44
N ASP A 55 -4.11 -8.80 0.82
CA ASP A 55 -4.67 -10.02 1.39
C ASP A 55 -6.08 -9.76 1.89
N HIS A 56 -6.23 -8.75 2.73
CA HIS A 56 -7.54 -8.34 3.22
C HIS A 56 -7.47 -6.90 3.72
N VAL A 57 -8.63 -6.30 3.93
CA VAL A 57 -8.75 -4.92 4.41
C VAL A 57 -9.68 -4.92 5.61
N ASP A 58 -9.22 -4.34 6.71
CA ASP A 58 -10.05 -4.07 7.89
C ASP A 58 -9.86 -2.60 8.27
N GLU A 59 -9.29 -2.29 9.42
CA GLU A 59 -8.88 -0.92 9.74
C GLU A 59 -7.62 -0.53 9.01
N HIS A 60 -6.90 -1.52 8.48
CA HIS A 60 -5.67 -1.35 7.72
C HIS A 60 -5.74 -2.18 6.45
N VAL A 61 -4.91 -1.83 5.47
CA VAL A 61 -4.70 -2.66 4.29
C VAL A 61 -3.62 -3.67 4.66
N HIS A 62 -3.96 -4.96 4.64
CA HIS A 62 -3.02 -6.03 4.94
C HIS A 62 -2.55 -6.68 3.65
N LEU A 63 -1.24 -6.64 3.43
CA LEU A 63 -0.65 -7.22 2.21
C LEU A 63 -0.31 -8.69 2.42
N ASN A 64 -0.21 -9.41 1.30
CA ASN A 64 0.29 -10.79 1.31
C ASN A 64 1.80 -10.85 1.09
N LYS A 65 2.47 -9.70 1.09
CA LYS A 65 3.92 -9.58 0.96
C LYS A 65 4.48 -8.90 2.20
N SER A 66 5.71 -9.25 2.55
CA SER A 66 6.38 -8.59 3.68
C SER A 66 6.67 -7.14 3.36
N CYS A 67 6.92 -6.35 4.41
CA CYS A 67 7.32 -4.95 4.25
C CYS A 67 8.59 -4.85 3.38
N ASP A 68 9.59 -5.70 3.66
CA ASP A 68 10.83 -5.68 2.89
C ASP A 68 10.59 -5.98 1.42
N PHE A 69 9.74 -6.96 1.12
CA PHE A 69 9.40 -7.28 -0.27
C PHE A 69 8.70 -6.08 -0.92
N ALA A 70 7.70 -5.53 -0.25
CA ALA A 70 6.90 -4.44 -0.82
C ALA A 70 7.76 -3.23 -1.12
N THR A 71 8.63 -2.83 -0.18
CA THR A 71 9.45 -1.63 -0.35
C THR A 71 10.59 -1.85 -1.36
N SER A 72 10.95 -3.09 -1.63
CA SER A 72 11.98 -3.38 -2.64
C SER A 72 11.39 -3.51 -4.04
N GLN A 73 10.09 -3.76 -4.17
CA GLN A 73 9.45 -4.04 -5.45
C GLN A 73 8.44 -2.99 -5.89
N TRP A 74 8.05 -2.08 -5.01
CA TRP A 74 7.07 -1.07 -5.39
C TRP A 74 7.63 -0.15 -6.46
N GLN A 75 6.71 0.48 -7.21
CA GLN A 75 7.09 1.41 -8.27
C GLN A 75 7.00 2.84 -7.75
N THR A 76 7.96 3.67 -8.16
CA THR A 76 7.89 5.10 -7.87
C THR A 76 6.88 5.73 -8.82
N ALA A 77 5.96 6.51 -8.29
CA ALA A 77 4.96 7.23 -9.07
C ALA A 77 5.35 8.71 -9.12
N ALA A 78 5.26 9.25 -10.29
CA ALA A 78 5.55 10.67 -10.49
C ALA A 78 4.45 11.57 -9.93
#